data_72b446e921c67cfcb16bfa3ed9392fc0
#
_entry.id   72b446e921c67cfcb16bfa3ed9392fc0
#
_cell.length_a   1.000
_cell.length_b   1.000
_cell.length_c   1.000
_cell.angle_alpha   90.00
_cell.angle_beta   90.00
_cell.angle_gamma   90.00
#
_symmetry.space_group_name_H-M   'P 1'
#
loop_
_entity.id
_entity.type
_entity.pdbx_description
1 polymer ?
#
loop_
_entity_poly.entity_id
_entity_poly.type
_entity_poly.pdbx_seq_one_letter_code
_entity_poly.pdbx_strand_id
1 'polypeptide(L)'
;MLSRVSAERSLMLLPPLHRVPLRLGNVVEIAGPSPSAKTQILIQAAVYCILPKEWRGVHYGGLEHLVMFIDLDCRFDILCLSQSLKHRLMETSGSGNKVNWEQNDDPWGSGTEEPNIGYDEELFAACMRRFLYIRCYDSFEFLATLKTLRYRLQRARETHGVTAHFLMIDSIGAFYWVDRASTSLHLESNSRKRLSLQSISETVVEEIRKLLLVHPMLVLATKATILGDTYSTNEVKRTSMKLSSNDPSNLRTVTGGPQKLSYREFMPLVWQSFVTHRILVRAADDDPANSKYQSRSIFLSEWLMPSLNFSDKFIVRDAGVFVVS
;
A
#
# COMPACT_ATOMS: atom_id res chain seq x y z
N MET A 1 -18.59 -35.96 -3.95
CA MET A 1 -18.91 -34.85 -3.03
C MET A 1 -18.46 -33.56 -3.69
N LEU A 2 -19.36 -32.83 -4.32
CA LEU A 2 -19.06 -31.54 -4.95
C LEU A 2 -18.92 -30.50 -3.82
N SER A 3 -17.69 -30.10 -3.54
CA SER A 3 -17.37 -28.97 -2.65
C SER A 3 -18.11 -27.73 -3.21
N ARG A 4 -19.05 -27.19 -2.44
CA ARG A 4 -19.65 -25.87 -2.70
C ARG A 4 -18.50 -24.86 -2.70
N VAL A 5 -18.12 -24.43 -3.89
CA VAL A 5 -17.34 -23.20 -4.06
C VAL A 5 -18.25 -22.08 -3.55
N SER A 6 -18.02 -21.68 -2.30
CA SER A 6 -18.61 -20.48 -1.75
C SER A 6 -18.25 -19.37 -2.72
N ALA A 7 -19.25 -18.74 -3.34
CA ALA A 7 -19.03 -17.59 -4.20
C ALA A 7 -18.42 -16.48 -3.33
N GLU A 8 -17.11 -16.40 -3.31
CA GLU A 8 -16.35 -15.40 -2.54
C GLU A 8 -16.82 -14.03 -2.99
N ARG A 9 -17.41 -13.30 -2.05
CA ARG A 9 -17.91 -11.96 -2.33
C ARG A 9 -16.71 -11.07 -2.70
N SER A 10 -16.84 -10.39 -3.83
CA SER A 10 -15.92 -9.36 -4.24
C SER A 10 -15.83 -8.26 -3.17
N LEU A 11 -14.62 -7.89 -2.80
CA LEU A 11 -14.36 -6.76 -1.91
C LEU A 11 -14.44 -5.46 -2.72
N MET A 12 -15.40 -4.62 -2.39
CA MET A 12 -15.50 -3.26 -2.92
C MET A 12 -14.67 -2.35 -2.02
N LEU A 13 -13.43 -2.11 -2.40
CA LEU A 13 -12.55 -1.19 -1.67
C LEU A 13 -12.84 0.26 -2.02
N LEU A 14 -12.33 1.15 -1.18
CA LEU A 14 -12.42 2.59 -1.39
C LEU A 14 -11.47 3.06 -2.52
N PRO A 15 -11.68 4.26 -3.10
CA PRO A 15 -10.75 4.81 -4.09
C PRO A 15 -9.29 4.79 -3.64
N PRO A 16 -8.35 4.57 -4.55
CA PRO A 16 -8.50 4.30 -5.98
C PRO A 16 -8.67 2.81 -6.32
N LEU A 17 -8.83 1.92 -5.33
CA LEU A 17 -8.90 0.47 -5.50
C LEU A 17 -10.30 -0.03 -5.89
N HIS A 18 -11.30 0.83 -5.91
CA HIS A 18 -12.73 0.50 -6.10
C HIS A 18 -13.11 0.05 -7.53
N ARG A 19 -12.25 0.28 -8.52
CA ARG A 19 -12.58 0.03 -9.95
C ARG A 19 -12.52 -1.44 -10.35
N VAL A 20 -11.76 -2.23 -9.60
CA VAL A 20 -11.58 -3.65 -9.91
C VAL A 20 -12.09 -4.48 -8.74
N PRO A 21 -12.94 -5.48 -9.00
CA PRO A 21 -13.43 -6.37 -7.96
C PRO A 21 -12.29 -7.25 -7.44
N LEU A 22 -11.83 -6.97 -6.23
CA LEU A 22 -10.76 -7.71 -5.56
C LEU A 22 -11.34 -8.84 -4.71
N ARG A 23 -10.59 -9.93 -4.56
CA ARG A 23 -10.98 -11.11 -3.79
C ARG A 23 -9.85 -11.53 -2.86
N LEU A 24 -10.18 -12.32 -1.86
CA LEU A 24 -9.18 -13.00 -1.04
C LEU A 24 -8.30 -13.88 -1.93
N GLY A 25 -7.02 -13.90 -1.66
CA GLY A 25 -6.02 -14.57 -2.49
C GLY A 25 -5.46 -13.70 -3.62
N ASN A 26 -6.05 -12.54 -3.94
CA ASN A 26 -5.43 -11.61 -4.87
C ASN A 26 -4.22 -10.92 -4.23
N VAL A 27 -3.23 -10.63 -5.09
CA VAL A 27 -2.02 -9.87 -4.75
C VAL A 27 -2.02 -8.61 -5.60
N VAL A 28 -2.20 -7.46 -4.94
CA VAL A 28 -2.28 -6.15 -5.59
C VAL A 28 -0.98 -5.40 -5.35
N GLU A 29 -0.30 -5.01 -6.40
CA GLU A 29 0.87 -4.15 -6.34
C GLU A 29 0.46 -2.69 -6.63
N ILE A 30 0.69 -1.79 -5.66
CA ILE A 30 0.50 -0.35 -5.79
C ILE A 30 1.86 0.26 -6.09
N ALA A 31 2.15 0.48 -7.37
CA ALA A 31 3.42 0.97 -7.86
C ALA A 31 3.40 2.49 -8.06
N GLY A 32 4.52 3.15 -7.87
CA GLY A 32 4.62 4.59 -8.14
C GLY A 32 5.90 5.22 -7.60
N PRO A 33 6.32 6.38 -8.13
CA PRO A 33 7.46 7.13 -7.63
C PRO A 33 7.22 7.61 -6.18
N SER A 34 8.20 8.20 -5.55
CA SER A 34 8.03 8.86 -4.25
C SER A 34 8.17 10.38 -4.47
N PRO A 35 7.21 11.19 -3.95
CA PRO A 35 5.96 10.83 -3.26
C PRO A 35 4.81 10.50 -4.22
N SER A 36 3.93 9.55 -3.88
CA SER A 36 2.75 9.23 -4.70
C SER A 36 1.55 8.67 -3.92
N ALA A 37 1.44 9.03 -2.65
CA ALA A 37 0.32 8.66 -1.77
C ALA A 37 0.07 7.14 -1.57
N LYS A 38 1.02 6.25 -1.90
CA LYS A 38 0.85 4.78 -1.78
C LYS A 38 0.50 4.34 -0.36
N THR A 39 1.26 4.81 0.63
CA THR A 39 1.02 4.52 2.05
C THR A 39 -0.36 5.02 2.51
N GLN A 40 -0.82 6.18 2.02
CA GLN A 40 -2.14 6.71 2.34
C GLN A 40 -3.28 5.83 1.81
N ILE A 41 -3.08 5.22 0.63
CA ILE A 41 -4.03 4.23 0.09
C ILE A 41 -4.10 2.99 0.98
N LEU A 42 -2.95 2.51 1.49
CA LEU A 42 -2.93 1.40 2.46
C LEU A 42 -3.63 1.78 3.77
N ILE A 43 -3.37 2.98 4.32
CA ILE A 43 -4.01 3.47 5.54
C ILE A 43 -5.53 3.50 5.36
N GLN A 44 -6.02 4.05 4.27
CA GLN A 44 -7.46 4.08 4.00
C GLN A 44 -8.08 2.68 3.92
N ALA A 45 -7.40 1.75 3.22
CA ALA A 45 -7.85 0.36 3.13
C ALA A 45 -7.81 -0.33 4.51
N ALA A 46 -6.80 -0.02 5.34
CA ALA A 46 -6.71 -0.54 6.70
C ALA A 46 -7.84 -0.03 7.58
N VAL A 47 -8.12 1.28 7.57
CA VAL A 47 -9.24 1.88 8.31
C VAL A 47 -10.56 1.23 7.93
N TYR A 48 -10.83 1.06 6.62
CA TYR A 48 -12.03 0.38 6.15
C TYR A 48 -12.13 -1.08 6.64
N CYS A 49 -11.01 -1.78 6.71
CA CYS A 49 -10.96 -3.17 7.16
C CYS A 49 -11.23 -3.31 8.66
N ILE A 50 -10.65 -2.43 9.50
CA ILE A 50 -10.76 -2.54 10.96
C ILE A 50 -12.05 -1.96 11.53
N LEU A 51 -12.73 -1.07 10.80
CA LEU A 51 -14.03 -0.52 11.19
C LEU A 51 -15.07 -1.63 11.27
N PRO A 52 -16.03 -1.57 12.23
CA PRO A 52 -17.15 -2.51 12.27
C PRO A 52 -18.14 -2.20 11.16
N LYS A 53 -19.01 -3.17 10.89
CA LYS A 53 -20.18 -2.95 10.04
C LYS A 53 -21.18 -2.02 10.75
N GLU A 54 -21.43 -2.31 12.01
CA GLU A 54 -22.36 -1.58 12.86
C GLU A 54 -21.84 -1.57 14.29
N TRP A 55 -22.06 -0.46 15.01
CA TRP A 55 -21.74 -0.31 16.42
C TRP A 55 -22.82 0.52 17.10
N ARG A 56 -23.45 -0.07 18.14
CA ARG A 56 -24.54 0.59 18.93
C ARG A 56 -25.63 1.22 18.05
N GLY A 57 -26.04 0.51 16.97
CA GLY A 57 -27.07 0.97 16.05
C GLY A 57 -26.60 1.97 14.98
N VAL A 58 -25.31 2.37 14.98
CA VAL A 58 -24.72 3.23 13.95
C VAL A 58 -24.00 2.38 12.93
N HIS A 59 -24.29 2.61 11.64
CA HIS A 59 -23.75 1.84 10.53
C HIS A 59 -22.46 2.49 10.00
N TYR A 60 -21.31 1.85 10.24
CA TYR A 60 -19.98 2.31 9.79
C TYR A 60 -19.57 1.73 8.44
N GLY A 61 -20.17 0.62 8.04
CA GLY A 61 -19.94 0.00 6.73
C GLY A 61 -18.57 -0.64 6.56
N GLY A 62 -17.82 -0.87 7.63
CA GLY A 62 -16.50 -1.53 7.61
C GLY A 62 -16.60 -3.05 7.47
N LEU A 63 -15.44 -3.71 7.44
CA LEU A 63 -15.36 -5.18 7.30
C LEU A 63 -15.28 -5.91 8.64
N GLU A 64 -14.85 -5.25 9.69
CA GLU A 64 -14.65 -5.80 11.04
C GLU A 64 -13.62 -6.93 11.11
N HIS A 65 -12.53 -6.78 10.36
CA HIS A 65 -11.48 -7.77 10.23
C HIS A 65 -10.12 -7.24 10.65
N LEU A 66 -9.20 -8.17 10.90
CA LEU A 66 -7.83 -7.88 11.29
C LEU A 66 -6.98 -7.54 10.06
N VAL A 67 -6.15 -6.52 10.20
CA VAL A 67 -5.11 -6.12 9.24
C VAL A 67 -3.73 -6.44 9.80
N MET A 68 -2.90 -7.08 8.98
CA MET A 68 -1.48 -7.24 9.22
C MET A 68 -0.73 -6.23 8.36
N PHE A 69 -0.06 -5.27 8.99
CA PHE A 69 0.73 -4.25 8.29
C PHE A 69 2.22 -4.47 8.57
N ILE A 70 2.98 -4.77 7.52
CA ILE A 70 4.44 -4.96 7.57
C ILE A 70 5.11 -3.75 6.93
N ASP A 71 5.81 -2.96 7.74
CA ASP A 71 6.56 -1.78 7.33
C ASP A 71 8.03 -2.15 7.10
N LEU A 72 8.48 -2.05 5.85
CA LEU A 72 9.84 -2.39 5.43
C LEU A 72 10.72 -1.15 5.15
N ASP A 73 10.12 0.02 4.90
CA ASP A 73 10.87 1.24 4.61
C ASP A 73 10.81 2.29 5.74
N CYS A 74 10.20 1.93 6.87
CA CYS A 74 10.11 2.73 8.08
C CYS A 74 9.42 4.09 7.89
N ARG A 75 8.45 4.17 6.97
CA ARG A 75 7.72 5.41 6.65
C ARG A 75 6.29 5.45 7.17
N PHE A 76 5.82 4.36 7.75
CA PHE A 76 4.48 4.32 8.31
C PHE A 76 4.38 5.19 9.56
N ASP A 77 3.34 6.02 9.59
CA ASP A 77 3.01 6.85 10.74
C ASP A 77 1.66 6.41 11.34
N ILE A 78 1.72 5.93 12.57
CA ILE A 78 0.53 5.49 13.33
C ILE A 78 -0.42 6.65 13.63
N LEU A 79 0.09 7.89 13.70
CA LEU A 79 -0.74 9.07 13.93
C LEU A 79 -1.65 9.33 12.72
N CYS A 80 -1.15 9.16 11.49
CA CYS A 80 -1.96 9.26 10.29
C CYS A 80 -3.10 8.24 10.27
N LEU A 81 -2.83 6.99 10.66
CA LEU A 81 -3.88 5.96 10.79
C LEU A 81 -4.91 6.36 11.85
N SER A 82 -4.43 6.79 13.02
CA SER A 82 -5.27 7.20 14.16
C SER A 82 -6.19 8.37 13.77
N GLN A 83 -5.65 9.40 13.11
CA GLN A 83 -6.40 10.55 12.66
C GLN A 83 -7.47 10.16 11.61
N SER A 84 -7.09 9.38 10.60
CA SER A 84 -8.04 8.90 9.59
C SER A 84 -9.16 8.08 10.19
N LEU A 85 -8.86 7.22 11.18
CA LEU A 85 -9.87 6.46 11.90
C LEU A 85 -10.81 7.37 12.70
N LYS A 86 -10.27 8.33 13.47
CA LYS A 86 -11.06 9.30 14.22
C LYS A 86 -12.00 10.09 13.33
N HIS A 87 -11.51 10.58 12.19
CA HIS A 87 -12.34 11.27 11.19
C HIS A 87 -13.51 10.42 10.74
N ARG A 88 -13.27 9.16 10.40
CA ARG A 88 -14.34 8.26 9.97
C ARG A 88 -15.35 7.98 11.06
N LEU A 89 -14.94 7.86 12.31
CA LEU A 89 -15.84 7.68 13.45
C LEU A 89 -16.71 8.91 13.67
N MET A 90 -16.15 10.12 13.59
CA MET A 90 -16.89 11.38 13.73
C MET A 90 -17.87 11.63 12.58
N GLU A 91 -17.47 11.39 11.33
CA GLU A 91 -18.35 11.56 10.17
C GLU A 91 -19.62 10.71 10.28
N THR A 92 -19.48 9.48 10.78
CA THR A 92 -20.58 8.52 10.81
C THR A 92 -21.50 8.73 12.03
N SER A 93 -20.97 9.19 13.16
CA SER A 93 -21.75 9.41 14.37
C SER A 93 -22.68 10.64 14.31
N GLY A 94 -22.74 11.35 13.17
CA GLY A 94 -23.62 12.51 12.99
C GLY A 94 -23.22 13.73 13.82
N SER A 95 -22.10 13.70 14.52
CA SER A 95 -21.51 14.83 15.25
C SER A 95 -20.87 15.87 14.34
N GLY A 96 -21.19 15.81 13.04
CA GLY A 96 -20.76 16.72 11.99
C GLY A 96 -21.46 18.07 12.07
N ASN A 97 -21.52 18.71 13.24
CA ASN A 97 -21.58 20.17 13.26
C ASN A 97 -20.29 20.63 12.58
N LYS A 98 -20.46 21.33 11.45
CA LYS A 98 -19.44 21.99 10.66
C LYS A 98 -18.46 22.73 11.58
N VAL A 99 -17.41 22.09 11.99
CA VAL A 99 -16.23 22.78 12.48
C VAL A 99 -15.59 23.35 11.21
N ASN A 100 -15.90 24.61 10.92
CA ASN A 100 -15.20 25.42 9.94
C ASN A 100 -13.74 25.49 10.39
N TRP A 101 -12.88 24.76 9.71
CA TRP A 101 -11.42 24.87 9.82
C TRP A 101 -10.92 26.05 8.98
N GLU A 102 -11.70 27.15 8.90
CA GLU A 102 -11.19 28.42 8.40
C GLU A 102 -10.58 29.18 9.58
N GLN A 103 -9.26 29.24 9.55
CA GLN A 103 -8.37 30.25 10.12
C GLN A 103 -8.93 31.04 11.33
N ASN A 104 -8.47 30.68 12.52
CA ASN A 104 -8.27 31.66 13.57
C ASN A 104 -6.79 31.64 13.96
N ASP A 105 -6.04 32.54 13.32
CA ASP A 105 -4.75 33.03 13.79
C ASP A 105 -4.98 33.93 15.00
N ASP A 106 -5.15 33.35 16.19
CA ASP A 106 -5.04 34.09 17.45
C ASP A 106 -3.93 33.46 18.31
N PRO A 107 -2.79 34.18 18.47
CA PRO A 107 -1.60 33.61 19.09
C PRO A 107 -1.62 33.55 20.63
N TRP A 108 -2.67 33.97 21.32
CA TRP A 108 -2.64 34.03 22.77
C TRP A 108 -4.03 33.90 23.40
N GLY A 109 -4.54 32.70 23.49
CA GLY A 109 -5.72 32.35 24.30
C GLY A 109 -5.38 31.24 25.28
N SER A 110 -5.04 31.59 26.52
CA SER A 110 -4.93 30.68 27.65
C SER A 110 -6.30 30.16 28.02
N GLY A 111 -6.56 28.90 27.79
CA GLY A 111 -7.77 28.21 28.22
C GLY A 111 -7.71 26.75 27.87
N THR A 112 -7.13 25.95 28.76
CA THR A 112 -7.04 24.49 28.67
C THR A 112 -8.40 23.85 28.93
N GLU A 113 -9.25 23.82 27.94
CA GLU A 113 -10.26 22.76 27.79
C GLU A 113 -10.10 22.22 26.35
N GLU A 114 -9.44 21.06 26.26
CA GLU A 114 -9.49 20.31 24.99
C GLU A 114 -10.98 20.10 24.66
N PRO A 115 -11.46 20.52 23.48
CA PRO A 115 -12.83 20.26 23.09
C PRO A 115 -13.03 18.75 23.15
N ASN A 116 -13.98 18.32 23.97
CA ASN A 116 -14.41 16.93 24.11
C ASN A 116 -14.93 16.48 22.72
N ILE A 117 -14.00 16.00 21.89
CA ILE A 117 -14.24 15.63 20.50
C ILE A 117 -14.96 14.28 20.54
N GLY A 118 -16.28 14.34 20.37
CA GLY A 118 -17.22 13.25 20.56
C GLY A 118 -17.09 12.10 19.58
N TYR A 119 -16.01 11.33 19.62
CA TYR A 119 -15.96 9.99 19.07
C TYR A 119 -15.97 8.95 20.19
N ASP A 120 -16.53 7.78 19.91
CA ASP A 120 -16.60 6.67 20.86
C ASP A 120 -15.17 6.07 21.04
N GLU A 121 -14.55 6.35 22.21
CA GLU A 121 -13.19 5.85 22.54
C GLU A 121 -13.14 4.32 22.63
N GLU A 122 -14.20 3.68 23.08
CA GLU A 122 -14.29 2.23 23.17
C GLU A 122 -14.26 1.62 21.76
N LEU A 123 -15.02 2.21 20.84
CA LEU A 123 -15.01 1.82 19.43
C LEU A 123 -13.64 2.05 18.78
N PHE A 124 -13.02 3.22 19.03
CA PHE A 124 -11.68 3.52 18.54
C PHE A 124 -10.67 2.47 19.03
N ALA A 125 -10.66 2.15 20.32
CA ALA A 125 -9.79 1.14 20.88
C ALA A 125 -10.06 -0.26 20.30
N ALA A 126 -11.35 -0.62 20.10
CA ALA A 126 -11.73 -1.88 19.47
C ALA A 126 -11.23 -1.98 18.02
N CYS A 127 -11.31 -0.90 17.24
CA CYS A 127 -10.76 -0.84 15.90
C CYS A 127 -9.23 -0.98 15.89
N MET A 128 -8.54 -0.23 16.75
CA MET A 128 -7.06 -0.27 16.83
C MET A 128 -6.52 -1.65 17.23
N ARG A 129 -7.24 -2.43 18.04
CA ARG A 129 -6.87 -3.82 18.36
C ARG A 129 -6.88 -4.76 17.14
N ARG A 130 -7.58 -4.39 16.06
CA ARG A 130 -7.60 -5.13 14.80
C ARG A 130 -6.47 -4.75 13.86
N PHE A 131 -5.65 -3.76 14.21
CA PHE A 131 -4.50 -3.33 13.41
C PHE A 131 -3.21 -3.87 14.04
N LEU A 132 -2.60 -4.87 13.40
CA LEU A 132 -1.33 -5.43 13.83
C LEU A 132 -0.19 -4.86 12.97
N TYR A 133 0.70 -4.12 13.62
CA TYR A 133 1.85 -3.48 12.99
C TYR A 133 3.14 -4.24 13.31
N ILE A 134 3.94 -4.48 12.27
CA ILE A 134 5.24 -5.11 12.39
C ILE A 134 6.22 -4.32 11.54
N ARG A 135 7.35 -3.91 12.12
CA ARG A 135 8.46 -3.30 11.40
C ARG A 135 9.57 -4.31 11.20
N CYS A 136 10.15 -4.31 10.00
CA CYS A 136 11.32 -5.12 9.68
C CYS A 136 12.41 -4.21 9.11
N TYR A 137 13.65 -4.43 9.51
CA TYR A 137 14.79 -3.59 9.15
C TYR A 137 15.68 -4.20 8.06
N ASP A 138 15.47 -5.48 7.76
CA ASP A 138 16.16 -6.18 6.69
C ASP A 138 15.32 -7.34 6.13
N SER A 139 15.81 -7.96 5.07
CA SER A 139 15.16 -9.08 4.39
C SER A 139 15.05 -10.34 5.25
N PHE A 140 15.97 -10.54 6.20
CA PHE A 140 15.95 -11.73 7.07
C PHE A 140 14.87 -11.59 8.14
N GLU A 141 14.73 -10.40 8.73
CA GLU A 141 13.64 -10.09 9.66
C GLU A 141 12.28 -10.21 8.96
N PHE A 142 12.18 -9.73 7.71
CA PHE A 142 10.97 -9.88 6.93
C PHE A 142 10.63 -11.35 6.68
N LEU A 143 11.59 -12.18 6.27
CA LEU A 143 11.40 -13.62 6.09
C LEU A 143 11.02 -14.33 7.39
N ALA A 144 11.69 -14.00 8.51
CA ALA A 144 11.37 -14.54 9.83
C ALA A 144 9.95 -14.16 10.25
N THR A 145 9.55 -12.92 9.97
CA THR A 145 8.19 -12.44 10.21
C THR A 145 7.17 -13.26 9.42
N LEU A 146 7.35 -13.42 8.10
CA LEU A 146 6.44 -14.21 7.26
C LEU A 146 6.32 -15.65 7.74
N LYS A 147 7.43 -16.32 8.10
CA LYS A 147 7.43 -17.69 8.62
C LYS A 147 6.69 -17.83 9.94
N THR A 148 6.78 -16.85 10.82
CA THR A 148 6.11 -16.86 12.13
C THR A 148 4.66 -16.39 12.07
N LEU A 149 4.29 -15.62 11.04
CA LEU A 149 2.99 -14.98 10.89
C LEU A 149 1.84 -16.00 10.90
N ARG A 150 2.04 -17.14 10.25
CA ARG A 150 1.05 -18.23 10.24
C ARG A 150 0.63 -18.65 11.64
N TYR A 151 1.60 -18.83 12.53
CA TYR A 151 1.34 -19.24 13.92
C TYR A 151 0.64 -18.13 14.71
N ARG A 152 1.03 -16.86 14.48
CA ARG A 152 0.39 -15.71 15.12
C ARG A 152 -1.07 -15.57 14.70
N LEU A 153 -1.37 -15.71 13.42
CA LEU A 153 -2.73 -15.65 12.90
C LEU A 153 -3.58 -16.84 13.37
N GLN A 154 -3.03 -18.02 13.39
CA GLN A 154 -3.72 -19.19 13.92
C GLN A 154 -4.07 -18.99 15.40
N ARG A 155 -3.13 -18.53 16.20
CA ARG A 155 -3.36 -18.23 17.62
C ARG A 155 -4.41 -17.12 17.81
N ALA A 156 -4.36 -16.06 17.04
CA ALA A 156 -5.35 -14.99 17.10
C ALA A 156 -6.77 -15.50 16.76
N ARG A 157 -6.88 -16.39 15.79
CA ARG A 157 -8.13 -17.05 15.42
C ARG A 157 -8.66 -17.93 16.55
N GLU A 158 -7.79 -18.75 17.17
CA GLU A 158 -8.16 -19.65 18.25
C GLU A 158 -8.55 -18.91 19.54
N THR A 159 -7.83 -17.82 19.88
CA THR A 159 -8.07 -17.07 21.12
C THR A 159 -9.17 -16.03 21.01
N HIS A 160 -9.32 -15.39 19.87
CA HIS A 160 -10.22 -14.23 19.72
C HIS A 160 -11.29 -14.42 18.65
N GLY A 161 -11.29 -15.55 17.93
CA GLY A 161 -12.20 -15.79 16.82
C GLY A 161 -12.01 -14.85 15.61
N VAL A 162 -10.95 -14.00 15.63
CA VAL A 162 -10.72 -12.97 14.62
C VAL A 162 -9.89 -13.55 13.47
N THR A 163 -10.35 -13.31 12.24
CA THR A 163 -9.63 -13.68 11.02
C THR A 163 -8.95 -12.46 10.40
N ALA A 164 -7.71 -12.64 9.93
CA ALA A 164 -7.05 -11.61 9.13
C ALA A 164 -7.65 -11.58 7.72
N HIS A 165 -7.85 -10.39 7.20
CA HIS A 165 -8.41 -10.17 5.87
C HIS A 165 -7.43 -9.51 4.93
N PHE A 166 -6.57 -8.64 5.45
CA PHE A 166 -5.54 -7.94 4.69
C PHE A 166 -4.15 -8.23 5.22
N LEU A 167 -3.24 -8.54 4.29
CA LEU A 167 -1.80 -8.48 4.48
C LEU A 167 -1.28 -7.29 3.69
N MET A 168 -0.80 -6.26 4.37
CA MET A 168 -0.24 -5.05 3.78
C MET A 168 1.27 -5.03 3.94
N ILE A 169 2.00 -4.70 2.88
CA ILE A 169 3.47 -4.66 2.84
C ILE A 169 3.91 -3.32 2.26
N ASP A 170 4.55 -2.48 3.07
CA ASP A 170 5.02 -1.15 2.67
C ASP A 170 6.53 -1.01 2.96
N SER A 171 7.42 -1.07 1.97
CA SER A 171 7.28 -1.32 0.54
C SER A 171 8.03 -2.61 0.18
N ILE A 172 7.49 -3.44 -0.70
CA ILE A 172 8.08 -4.77 -1.03
C ILE A 172 9.49 -4.69 -1.61
N GLY A 173 9.88 -3.58 -2.20
CA GLY A 173 11.21 -3.36 -2.77
C GLY A 173 12.20 -2.64 -1.85
N ALA A 174 11.88 -2.43 -0.55
CA ALA A 174 12.70 -1.63 0.36
C ALA A 174 14.16 -2.11 0.44
N PHE A 175 14.37 -3.42 0.53
CA PHE A 175 15.71 -4.01 0.70
C PHE A 175 16.39 -4.42 -0.62
N TYR A 176 15.73 -4.25 -1.76
CA TYR A 176 16.21 -4.74 -3.06
C TYR A 176 17.66 -4.30 -3.38
N TRP A 177 17.97 -3.03 -3.20
CA TRP A 177 19.29 -2.48 -3.55
C TRP A 177 20.39 -2.91 -2.58
N VAL A 178 20.06 -3.04 -1.30
CA VAL A 178 20.97 -3.52 -0.26
C VAL A 178 21.30 -4.99 -0.50
N ASP A 179 20.28 -5.83 -0.73
CA ASP A 179 20.44 -7.26 -1.00
C ASP A 179 21.25 -7.47 -2.29
N ARG A 180 20.99 -6.70 -3.34
CA ARG A 180 21.72 -6.76 -4.60
C ARG A 180 23.19 -6.38 -4.43
N ALA A 181 23.49 -5.29 -3.70
CA ALA A 181 24.85 -4.85 -3.43
C ALA A 181 25.63 -5.87 -2.59
N SER A 182 25.00 -6.47 -1.59
CA SER A 182 25.60 -7.49 -0.73
C SER A 182 25.99 -8.75 -1.49
N THR A 183 25.30 -9.07 -2.58
CA THR A 183 25.62 -10.20 -3.45
C THR A 183 26.87 -9.92 -4.32
N SER A 184 27.08 -8.66 -4.71
CA SER A 184 28.15 -8.27 -5.63
C SER A 184 29.53 -8.14 -4.98
N LEU A 185 29.61 -7.86 -3.67
CA LEU A 185 30.84 -7.52 -2.97
C LEU A 185 31.73 -8.71 -2.56
N HIS A 186 31.29 -9.96 -2.80
CA HIS A 186 32.00 -11.14 -2.27
C HIS A 186 32.21 -12.24 -3.30
N LEU A 187 33.10 -11.97 -4.28
CA LEU A 187 33.63 -13.00 -5.19
C LEU A 187 34.72 -13.88 -4.54
N GLU A 188 35.23 -13.57 -3.35
CA GLU A 188 36.48 -14.16 -2.85
C GLU A 188 36.46 -14.83 -1.49
N SER A 189 35.37 -15.15 -0.85
CA SER A 189 35.48 -15.91 0.42
C SER A 189 34.58 -17.10 0.51
N ASN A 190 35.22 -18.23 0.76
CA ASN A 190 34.67 -19.57 0.99
C ASN A 190 33.49 -19.63 1.97
N SER A 191 32.47 -20.36 1.54
CA SER A 191 31.58 -21.18 2.35
C SER A 191 30.76 -20.53 3.45
N ARG A 192 29.77 -19.73 3.06
CA ARG A 192 28.42 -19.79 3.65
C ARG A 192 27.45 -19.52 2.50
N LYS A 193 26.46 -20.40 2.28
CA LYS A 193 25.40 -20.21 1.26
C LYS A 193 24.67 -18.91 1.56
N ARG A 194 25.15 -17.80 1.00
CA ARG A 194 24.44 -16.52 1.06
C ARG A 194 23.24 -16.61 0.15
N LEU A 195 22.11 -16.27 0.67
CA LEU A 195 20.88 -16.21 -0.11
C LEU A 195 21.05 -15.11 -1.17
N SER A 196 21.00 -15.46 -2.42
CA SER A 196 20.96 -14.47 -3.51
C SER A 196 19.65 -13.68 -3.43
N LEU A 197 19.62 -12.47 -3.99
CA LEU A 197 18.40 -11.68 -4.11
C LEU A 197 17.24 -12.48 -4.74
N GLN A 198 17.56 -13.30 -5.74
CA GLN A 198 16.59 -14.21 -6.38
C GLN A 198 16.02 -15.20 -5.36
N SER A 199 16.90 -15.86 -4.58
CA SER A 199 16.51 -16.85 -3.56
C SER A 199 15.69 -16.22 -2.42
N ILE A 200 16.03 -14.98 -2.00
CA ILE A 200 15.25 -14.22 -1.01
C ILE A 200 13.83 -13.98 -1.56
N SER A 201 13.73 -13.46 -2.78
CA SER A 201 12.44 -13.16 -3.40
C SER A 201 11.58 -14.41 -3.64
N GLU A 202 12.19 -15.52 -4.04
CA GLU A 202 11.52 -16.82 -4.16
C GLU A 202 10.97 -17.30 -2.83
N THR A 203 11.78 -17.17 -1.76
CA THR A 203 11.36 -17.54 -0.41
C THR A 203 10.23 -16.65 0.11
N VAL A 204 10.30 -15.34 -0.12
CA VAL A 204 9.23 -14.41 0.26
C VAL A 204 7.92 -14.80 -0.42
N VAL A 205 7.93 -15.01 -1.73
CA VAL A 205 6.73 -15.40 -2.48
C VAL A 205 6.17 -16.73 -2.00
N GLU A 206 7.05 -17.70 -1.74
CA GLU A 206 6.65 -19.03 -1.25
C GLU A 206 6.02 -18.95 0.15
N GLU A 207 6.58 -18.17 1.07
CA GLU A 207 6.00 -18.01 2.41
C GLU A 207 4.65 -17.27 2.37
N ILE A 208 4.50 -16.25 1.49
CA ILE A 208 3.20 -15.61 1.30
C ILE A 208 2.19 -16.59 0.70
N ARG A 209 2.57 -17.42 -0.28
CA ARG A 209 1.68 -18.47 -0.82
C ARG A 209 1.21 -19.44 0.25
N LYS A 210 2.13 -19.96 1.07
CA LYS A 210 1.79 -20.84 2.20
C LYS A 210 0.83 -20.19 3.18
N LEU A 211 1.07 -18.91 3.45
CA LEU A 211 0.20 -18.13 4.33
C LEU A 211 -1.21 -18.01 3.76
N LEU A 212 -1.34 -17.68 2.47
CA LEU A 212 -2.63 -17.52 1.78
C LEU A 212 -3.40 -18.84 1.65
N LEU A 213 -2.73 -19.99 1.60
CA LEU A 213 -3.38 -21.30 1.59
C LEU A 213 -4.10 -21.60 2.92
N VAL A 214 -3.55 -21.13 4.04
CA VAL A 214 -4.10 -21.39 5.38
C VAL A 214 -5.05 -20.27 5.83
N HIS A 215 -4.69 -19.05 5.49
CA HIS A 215 -5.39 -17.82 5.83
C HIS A 215 -5.67 -17.01 4.55
N PRO A 216 -6.81 -17.25 3.86
CA PRO A 216 -7.15 -16.46 2.67
C PRO A 216 -7.24 -14.96 3.02
N MET A 217 -6.37 -14.16 2.42
CA MET A 217 -6.27 -12.71 2.63
C MET A 217 -6.09 -11.99 1.30
N LEU A 218 -6.47 -10.73 1.24
CA LEU A 218 -6.07 -9.84 0.17
C LEU A 218 -4.69 -9.26 0.52
N VAL A 219 -3.72 -9.43 -0.38
CA VAL A 219 -2.38 -8.85 -0.23
C VAL A 219 -2.34 -7.51 -0.95
N LEU A 220 -1.98 -6.44 -0.24
CA LEU A 220 -1.72 -5.11 -0.79
C LEU A 220 -0.25 -4.77 -0.54
N ALA A 221 0.54 -4.66 -1.60
CA ALA A 221 1.97 -4.35 -1.49
C ALA A 221 2.29 -3.05 -2.25
N THR A 222 2.95 -2.11 -1.60
CA THR A 222 3.47 -0.93 -2.30
C THR A 222 4.85 -1.22 -2.90
N LYS A 223 5.16 -0.51 -3.98
CA LYS A 223 6.47 -0.55 -4.62
C LYS A 223 6.88 0.83 -5.13
N ALA A 224 8.11 1.26 -4.83
CA ALA A 224 8.69 2.42 -5.48
C ALA A 224 9.01 2.10 -6.95
N THR A 225 8.75 3.05 -7.85
CA THR A 225 9.15 2.96 -9.26
C THR A 225 10.16 4.04 -9.59
N ILE A 226 11.08 3.71 -10.51
CA ILE A 226 11.98 4.69 -11.12
C ILE A 226 11.35 5.04 -12.47
N LEU A 227 10.86 6.27 -12.62
CA LEU A 227 10.39 6.77 -13.90
C LEU A 227 11.62 7.00 -14.79
N GLY A 228 11.58 6.51 -16.01
CA GLY A 228 12.58 6.83 -17.03
C GLY A 228 12.37 8.28 -17.50
N ASP A 229 13.44 9.06 -17.57
CA ASP A 229 13.38 10.40 -18.15
C ASP A 229 12.97 10.31 -19.62
N THR A 230 11.81 10.83 -19.97
CA THR A 230 11.32 10.89 -21.35
C THR A 230 12.12 11.85 -22.22
N TYR A 231 13.04 12.62 -21.62
CA TYR A 231 13.84 13.63 -22.33
C TYR A 231 15.10 13.12 -23.02
N SER A 232 15.48 11.83 -22.86
CA SER A 232 16.76 11.30 -23.36
C SER A 232 16.70 10.62 -24.74
N THR A 233 15.58 10.68 -25.48
CA THR A 233 15.51 9.99 -26.77
C THR A 233 16.15 10.74 -27.95
N ASN A 234 16.61 11.99 -27.77
CA ASN A 234 17.20 12.79 -28.87
C ASN A 234 18.73 12.90 -28.83
N GLU A 235 19.44 12.46 -27.80
CA GLU A 235 20.91 12.58 -27.71
C GLU A 235 21.72 11.27 -27.78
N VAL A 236 21.11 10.11 -27.67
CA VAL A 236 21.85 8.81 -27.64
C VAL A 236 22.03 8.21 -29.05
N LYS A 237 21.96 9.00 -30.12
CA LYS A 237 22.42 8.54 -31.46
C LYS A 237 23.91 8.71 -31.73
N ARG A 238 24.70 9.23 -30.79
CA ARG A 238 26.14 9.41 -30.95
C ARG A 238 26.92 8.96 -29.73
N THR A 239 27.02 7.69 -29.48
CA THR A 239 28.17 7.01 -28.86
C THR A 239 27.79 5.56 -28.56
N SER A 240 27.79 4.74 -29.61
CA SER A 240 27.81 3.28 -29.42
C SER A 240 29.23 2.86 -29.05
N MET A 241 29.58 2.94 -27.78
CA MET A 241 30.67 2.13 -27.24
C MET A 241 30.06 0.92 -26.55
N LYS A 242 30.41 -0.23 -27.11
CA LYS A 242 30.07 -1.56 -26.63
C LYS A 242 30.54 -1.71 -25.17
N LEU A 243 29.60 -1.74 -24.22
CA LEU A 243 29.80 -2.44 -22.96
C LEU A 243 28.74 -3.55 -22.92
N SER A 244 29.22 -4.76 -23.10
CA SER A 244 28.43 -5.96 -22.89
C SER A 244 28.21 -6.11 -21.39
N SER A 245 27.02 -5.78 -20.94
CA SER A 245 26.50 -6.23 -19.65
C SER A 245 25.16 -6.87 -19.87
N ASN A 246 25.11 -8.18 -19.64
CA ASN A 246 23.87 -8.97 -19.60
C ASN A 246 23.07 -8.58 -18.37
N ASP A 247 22.35 -7.47 -18.44
CA ASP A 247 21.38 -7.08 -17.40
C ASP A 247 19.98 -7.12 -18.03
N PRO A 248 19.15 -8.11 -17.69
CA PRO A 248 17.80 -8.25 -18.24
C PRO A 248 16.82 -7.30 -17.55
N SER A 249 17.18 -6.02 -17.38
CA SER A 249 16.25 -5.02 -16.88
C SER A 249 15.27 -4.64 -17.99
N ASN A 250 14.13 -5.33 -18.04
CA ASN A 250 13.06 -5.06 -18.97
C ASN A 250 12.44 -3.68 -18.71
N LEU A 251 12.68 -2.75 -19.60
CA LEU A 251 11.95 -1.48 -19.64
C LEU A 251 10.53 -1.76 -20.09
N ARG A 252 9.56 -1.65 -19.16
CA ARG A 252 8.15 -1.77 -19.51
C ARG A 252 7.61 -0.40 -19.91
N THR A 253 7.06 -0.32 -21.12
CA THR A 253 6.38 0.88 -21.62
C THR A 253 4.89 0.74 -21.34
N VAL A 254 4.34 1.66 -20.59
CA VAL A 254 2.90 1.74 -20.35
C VAL A 254 2.26 2.52 -21.48
N THR A 255 1.42 1.87 -22.26
CA THR A 255 0.67 2.49 -23.36
C THR A 255 -0.75 2.79 -22.88
N GLY A 256 -0.97 3.99 -22.35
CA GLY A 256 -2.28 4.45 -21.90
C GLY A 256 -2.33 5.97 -21.91
N GLY A 257 -2.86 6.58 -22.96
CA GLY A 257 -2.99 8.04 -23.09
C GLY A 257 -1.83 8.74 -23.83
N PRO A 258 -1.90 10.08 -24.02
CA PRO A 258 -0.99 10.83 -24.87
C PRO A 258 0.47 10.89 -24.40
N GLN A 259 0.78 10.48 -23.18
CA GLN A 259 2.15 10.39 -22.66
C GLN A 259 2.49 8.93 -22.31
N LYS A 260 3.40 8.33 -23.11
CA LYS A 260 3.99 7.03 -22.78
C LYS A 260 4.89 7.17 -21.56
N LEU A 261 4.39 6.74 -20.39
CA LEU A 261 5.22 6.63 -19.19
C LEU A 261 6.04 5.32 -19.30
N SER A 262 7.36 5.45 -19.36
CA SER A 262 8.24 4.31 -19.21
C SER A 262 8.75 4.25 -17.77
N TYR A 263 8.65 3.09 -17.13
CA TYR A 263 9.27 2.84 -15.83
C TYR A 263 10.12 1.58 -15.89
N ARG A 264 11.22 1.58 -15.14
CA ARG A 264 12.10 0.43 -15.05
C ARG A 264 11.58 -0.53 -13.99
N GLU A 265 11.28 -1.77 -14.41
CA GLU A 265 10.96 -2.85 -13.50
C GLU A 265 12.26 -3.43 -12.92
N PHE A 266 12.38 -3.45 -11.59
CA PHE A 266 13.56 -3.97 -10.92
C PHE A 266 13.30 -5.22 -10.07
N MET A 267 12.04 -5.48 -9.71
CA MET A 267 11.72 -6.67 -8.91
C MET A 267 11.95 -7.95 -9.68
N PRO A 268 12.42 -9.03 -9.02
CA PRO A 268 12.61 -10.32 -9.65
C PRO A 268 11.34 -10.88 -10.30
N LEU A 269 11.52 -11.69 -11.35
CA LEU A 269 10.41 -12.24 -12.15
C LEU A 269 9.43 -13.06 -11.29
N VAL A 270 9.92 -13.73 -10.24
CA VAL A 270 9.08 -14.51 -9.32
C VAL A 270 8.04 -13.62 -8.62
N TRP A 271 8.40 -12.40 -8.22
CA TRP A 271 7.44 -11.44 -7.67
C TRP A 271 6.49 -10.92 -8.76
N GLN A 272 7.03 -10.54 -9.92
CA GLN A 272 6.23 -10.01 -11.03
C GLN A 272 5.13 -10.97 -11.48
N SER A 273 5.43 -12.29 -11.51
CA SER A 273 4.48 -13.34 -11.89
C SER A 273 3.51 -13.70 -10.74
N PHE A 274 3.85 -13.39 -9.50
CA PHE A 274 3.00 -13.61 -8.35
C PHE A 274 1.92 -12.54 -8.19
N VAL A 275 2.19 -11.32 -8.62
CA VAL A 275 1.24 -10.19 -8.62
C VAL A 275 0.08 -10.48 -9.57
N THR A 276 -1.15 -10.42 -9.04
CA THR A 276 -2.38 -10.65 -9.83
C THR A 276 -2.98 -9.35 -10.36
N HIS A 277 -2.74 -8.24 -9.66
CA HIS A 277 -3.28 -6.92 -9.99
C HIS A 277 -2.21 -5.85 -9.81
N ARG A 278 -2.20 -4.85 -10.67
CA ARG A 278 -1.24 -3.75 -10.58
C ARG A 278 -1.92 -2.41 -10.88
N ILE A 279 -1.71 -1.45 -9.99
CA ILE A 279 -2.13 -0.06 -10.14
C ILE A 279 -0.88 0.83 -10.09
N LEU A 280 -0.77 1.76 -11.02
CA LEU A 280 0.27 2.80 -11.02
C LEU A 280 -0.33 4.07 -10.41
N VAL A 281 0.38 4.66 -9.46
CA VAL A 281 -0.02 5.89 -8.79
C VAL A 281 1.11 6.92 -8.92
N ARG A 282 0.78 8.14 -9.35
CA ARG A 282 1.74 9.23 -9.52
C ARG A 282 1.12 10.58 -9.17
N ALA A 283 1.94 11.57 -8.86
CA ALA A 283 1.47 12.94 -8.81
C ALA A 283 0.98 13.37 -10.22
N ALA A 284 -0.07 14.17 -10.27
CA ALA A 284 -0.45 14.84 -11.51
C ALA A 284 0.62 15.90 -11.82
N ASP A 285 0.99 16.02 -13.09
CA ASP A 285 1.83 17.12 -13.53
C ASP A 285 1.00 18.39 -13.41
N ASP A 286 1.33 19.23 -12.43
CA ASP A 286 0.64 20.50 -12.23
C ASP A 286 0.90 21.40 -13.46
N ASP A 287 -0.17 21.85 -14.09
CA ASP A 287 -0.11 22.91 -15.09
C ASP A 287 0.42 24.19 -14.39
N PRO A 288 1.59 24.73 -14.77
CA PRO A 288 2.21 25.86 -14.08
C PRO A 288 1.32 27.11 -14.03
N ALA A 289 0.26 27.16 -14.84
CA ALA A 289 -0.71 28.25 -14.86
C ALA A 289 -1.65 28.27 -13.64
N ASN A 290 -1.84 27.15 -12.93
CA ASN A 290 -2.79 27.02 -11.80
C ASN A 290 -2.12 26.97 -10.42
N SER A 291 -0.78 27.05 -10.37
CA SER A 291 0.04 26.84 -9.18
C SER A 291 -0.09 27.91 -8.09
N LYS A 292 -0.81 29.03 -8.34
CA LYS A 292 -0.82 30.16 -7.40
C LYS A 292 -1.81 30.06 -6.22
N TYR A 293 -2.75 29.11 -6.20
CA TYR A 293 -3.82 29.10 -5.20
C TYR A 293 -4.23 27.75 -4.58
N GLN A 294 -3.59 26.60 -4.92
CA GLN A 294 -3.94 25.34 -4.27
C GLN A 294 -2.71 24.53 -3.87
N SER A 295 -2.39 24.49 -2.59
CA SER A 295 -1.35 23.66 -1.97
C SER A 295 -1.74 22.16 -1.89
N ARG A 296 -2.64 21.66 -2.73
CA ARG A 296 -3.13 20.29 -2.68
C ARG A 296 -2.56 19.49 -3.83
N SER A 297 -1.71 18.52 -3.51
CA SER A 297 -1.20 17.57 -4.50
C SER A 297 -2.33 16.70 -5.03
N ILE A 298 -2.55 16.76 -6.36
CA ILE A 298 -3.45 15.87 -7.08
C ILE A 298 -2.65 14.65 -7.51
N PHE A 299 -3.23 13.47 -7.35
CA PHE A 299 -2.63 12.21 -7.78
C PHE A 299 -3.47 11.57 -8.87
N LEU A 300 -2.81 10.79 -9.71
CA LEU A 300 -3.42 9.98 -10.76
C LEU A 300 -3.22 8.51 -10.44
N SER A 301 -4.24 7.69 -10.65
CA SER A 301 -4.14 6.24 -10.57
C SER A 301 -4.58 5.59 -11.88
N GLU A 302 -3.81 4.62 -12.35
CA GLU A 302 -4.03 3.89 -13.57
C GLU A 302 -3.87 2.38 -13.32
N TRP A 303 -4.87 1.59 -13.71
CA TRP A 303 -4.80 0.15 -13.60
C TRP A 303 -4.03 -0.44 -14.78
N LEU A 304 -2.90 -1.10 -14.47
CA LEU A 304 -2.04 -1.75 -15.45
C LEU A 304 -2.36 -3.23 -15.61
N MET A 305 -2.92 -3.84 -14.55
CA MET A 305 -3.31 -5.25 -14.55
C MET A 305 -4.50 -5.47 -13.61
N PRO A 306 -5.71 -5.76 -14.13
CA PRO A 306 -6.06 -5.68 -15.56
C PRO A 306 -5.87 -4.27 -16.12
N SER A 307 -5.55 -4.16 -17.40
CA SER A 307 -5.40 -2.85 -18.06
C SER A 307 -6.79 -2.23 -18.25
N LEU A 308 -6.97 -1.04 -17.69
CA LEU A 308 -8.19 -0.24 -17.88
C LEU A 308 -7.83 1.04 -18.64
N ASN A 309 -8.71 1.45 -19.57
CA ASN A 309 -8.47 2.60 -20.46
C ASN A 309 -8.84 3.94 -19.83
N PHE A 310 -8.84 4.04 -18.50
CA PHE A 310 -9.11 5.29 -17.80
C PHE A 310 -8.19 5.44 -16.59
N SER A 311 -8.00 6.66 -16.15
CA SER A 311 -7.30 7.02 -14.92
C SER A 311 -8.22 7.80 -14.00
N ASP A 312 -8.15 7.56 -12.69
CA ASP A 312 -8.84 8.35 -11.69
C ASP A 312 -7.90 9.43 -11.14
N LYS A 313 -8.45 10.64 -10.97
CA LYS A 313 -7.80 11.71 -10.21
C LYS A 313 -8.25 11.63 -8.76
N PHE A 314 -7.33 11.78 -7.83
CA PHE A 314 -7.66 11.80 -6.42
C PHE A 314 -6.76 12.75 -5.63
N ILE A 315 -7.24 13.15 -4.47
CA ILE A 315 -6.51 13.96 -3.49
C ILE A 315 -6.43 13.21 -2.17
N VAL A 316 -5.40 13.50 -1.39
CA VAL A 316 -5.24 13.00 -0.02
C VAL A 316 -5.57 14.13 0.94
N ARG A 317 -6.39 13.82 1.95
CA ARG A 317 -6.72 14.68 3.09
C ARG A 317 -6.55 13.88 4.38
N ASP A 318 -6.65 14.53 5.52
CA ASP A 318 -6.58 13.87 6.84
C ASP A 318 -7.66 12.80 7.01
N ALA A 319 -8.83 13.01 6.42
CA ALA A 319 -9.94 12.06 6.41
C ALA A 319 -9.75 10.87 5.45
N GLY A 320 -8.74 10.87 4.57
CA GLY A 320 -8.45 9.79 3.61
C GLY A 320 -8.24 10.25 2.18
N VAL A 321 -8.49 9.34 1.23
CA VAL A 321 -8.31 9.50 -0.22
C VAL A 321 -9.66 9.74 -0.89
N PHE A 322 -9.77 10.81 -1.68
CA PHE A 322 -11.01 11.24 -2.33
C PHE A 322 -10.83 11.39 -3.83
N VAL A 323 -11.74 10.81 -4.61
CA VAL A 323 -11.75 11.01 -6.07
C VAL A 323 -12.17 12.45 -6.38
N VAL A 324 -11.48 13.03 -7.36
CA VAL A 324 -11.81 14.36 -7.91
C VAL A 324 -12.44 14.12 -9.28
N SER A 325 -13.67 14.56 -9.42
CA SER A 325 -14.42 14.52 -10.68
C SER A 325 -13.93 15.58 -11.67
#